data_06e5a1f7969d3ea7c54dd666f18d9cda
#
_entry.id   06e5a1f7969d3ea7c54dd666f18d9cda
#
_cell.length_a   1.000
_cell.length_b   1.000
_cell.length_c   1.000
_cell.angle_alpha   90.00
_cell.angle_beta   90.00
_cell.angle_gamma   90.00
#
_symmetry.space_group_name_H-M   'P 1'
#
loop_
_entity.id
_entity.type
_entity.pdbx_description
1 polymer ?
#
loop_
_entity_poly.entity_id
_entity_poly.type
_entity_poly.pdbx_seq_one_letter_code
_entity_poly.pdbx_strand_id
1 'polypeptide(L)'
;MSKYTAVIDSSVLLGYKTGHPGCQNLFYKAIDGEIEIIISPLSVSKIWSSQDFDRKSEIGYLSLLEFMTVSPTDVETATKTGHTLRENSTNINIDLEAANIVAICNISGHPLVTTKPELYDDLFDGAINCEEAVNKLN
;
A
#
# COMPACT_ATOMS: atom_id res chain seq x y z
N MET A 1 -6.13 -16.60 16.71
CA MET A 1 -4.96 -15.73 16.52
C MET A 1 -5.23 -14.73 15.41
N SER A 2 -4.82 -13.49 15.63
CA SER A 2 -4.93 -12.47 14.59
C SER A 2 -3.87 -12.71 13.52
N LYS A 3 -4.25 -12.47 12.27
CA LYS A 3 -3.31 -12.52 11.16
C LYS A 3 -2.41 -11.29 11.22
N TYR A 4 -1.22 -11.42 10.65
CA TYR A 4 -0.40 -10.26 10.37
C TYR A 4 -1.13 -9.39 9.33
N THR A 5 -1.32 -8.12 9.65
CA THR A 5 -2.01 -7.17 8.78
C THR A 5 -1.07 -6.06 8.38
N ALA A 6 -1.05 -5.70 7.12
CA ALA A 6 -0.18 -4.63 6.61
C ALA A 6 -0.91 -3.78 5.58
N VAL A 7 -0.58 -2.49 5.57
CA VAL A 7 -1.03 -1.56 4.54
C VAL A 7 0.03 -1.52 3.45
N ILE A 8 -0.38 -1.59 2.19
CA ILE A 8 0.55 -1.49 1.06
C ILE A 8 0.28 -0.22 0.27
N ASP A 9 1.28 0.24 -0.47
CA ASP A 9 1.10 1.31 -1.45
C ASP A 9 1.07 0.74 -2.87
N SER A 10 0.86 1.61 -3.86
CA SER A 10 0.77 1.20 -5.26
C SER A 10 2.05 0.59 -5.79
N SER A 11 3.21 0.92 -5.21
CA SER A 11 4.49 0.35 -5.65
C SER A 11 4.54 -1.17 -5.47
N VAL A 12 3.86 -1.70 -4.45
CA VAL A 12 3.82 -3.14 -4.20
C VAL A 12 2.97 -3.85 -5.27
N LEU A 13 1.82 -3.25 -5.65
CA LEU A 13 1.02 -3.78 -6.76
C LEU A 13 1.79 -3.76 -8.06
N LEU A 14 2.45 -2.65 -8.34
CA LEU A 14 3.27 -2.54 -9.56
C LEU A 14 4.42 -3.55 -9.53
N GLY A 15 5.05 -3.74 -8.38
CA GLY A 15 6.10 -4.74 -8.22
C GLY A 15 5.61 -6.16 -8.51
N TYR A 16 4.41 -6.50 -8.09
CA TYR A 16 3.81 -7.80 -8.42
C TYR A 16 3.69 -7.95 -9.95
N LYS A 17 3.16 -6.93 -10.62
CA LYS A 17 2.95 -6.97 -12.08
C LYS A 17 4.27 -7.09 -12.83
N THR A 18 5.30 -6.39 -12.37
CA THR A 18 6.61 -6.38 -13.06
C THR A 18 7.49 -7.57 -12.69
N GLY A 19 7.01 -8.49 -11.87
CA GLY A 19 7.72 -9.71 -11.53
C GLY A 19 8.71 -9.60 -10.38
N HIS A 20 8.57 -8.58 -9.52
CA HIS A 20 9.43 -8.44 -8.34
C HIS A 20 9.15 -9.60 -7.36
N PRO A 21 10.16 -10.47 -7.07
CA PRO A 21 9.91 -11.69 -6.30
C PRO A 21 9.35 -11.45 -4.90
N GLY A 22 9.83 -10.43 -4.20
CA GLY A 22 9.34 -10.10 -2.86
C GLY A 22 7.87 -9.73 -2.87
N CYS A 23 7.45 -8.91 -3.85
CA CYS A 23 6.06 -8.50 -3.98
C CYS A 23 5.18 -9.70 -4.36
N GLN A 24 5.65 -10.56 -5.25
CA GLN A 24 4.92 -11.77 -5.63
C GLN A 24 4.71 -12.68 -4.43
N ASN A 25 5.76 -12.90 -3.63
CA ASN A 25 5.66 -13.74 -2.42
C ASN A 25 4.67 -13.16 -1.42
N LEU A 26 4.65 -11.84 -1.25
CA LEU A 26 3.71 -11.19 -0.35
C LEU A 26 2.26 -11.49 -0.75
N PHE A 27 1.94 -11.37 -2.05
CA PHE A 27 0.59 -11.67 -2.54
C PHE A 27 0.25 -13.15 -2.47
N TYR A 28 1.22 -14.04 -2.69
CA TYR A 28 0.98 -15.48 -2.48
C TYR A 28 0.59 -15.75 -1.03
N LYS A 29 1.23 -15.08 -0.08
CA LYS A 29 0.88 -15.22 1.33
C LYS A 29 -0.52 -14.68 1.63
N ALA A 30 -0.92 -13.62 0.95
CA ALA A 30 -2.27 -13.08 1.07
C ALA A 30 -3.32 -14.05 0.50
N ILE A 31 -3.04 -14.62 -0.66
CA ILE A 31 -3.92 -15.62 -1.31
C ILE A 31 -4.06 -16.86 -0.40
N ASP A 32 -2.99 -17.26 0.23
CA ASP A 32 -2.99 -18.40 1.17
C ASP A 32 -3.64 -18.08 2.52
N GLY A 33 -4.03 -16.82 2.74
CA GLY A 33 -4.68 -16.40 3.97
C GLY A 33 -3.74 -16.18 5.15
N GLU A 34 -2.43 -16.09 4.92
CA GLU A 34 -1.44 -15.92 5.98
C GLU A 34 -1.22 -14.46 6.35
N ILE A 35 -1.59 -13.52 5.49
CA ILE A 35 -1.50 -12.09 5.74
C ILE A 35 -2.78 -11.41 5.25
N GLU A 36 -3.22 -10.39 5.99
CA GLU A 36 -4.28 -9.49 5.53
C GLU A 36 -3.62 -8.25 4.95
N ILE A 37 -3.95 -7.92 3.70
CA ILE A 37 -3.43 -6.73 3.02
C ILE A 37 -4.53 -5.68 2.95
N ILE A 38 -4.21 -4.47 3.41
CA ILE A 38 -5.08 -3.30 3.32
C ILE A 38 -4.53 -2.37 2.25
N ILE A 39 -5.42 -1.87 1.39
CA ILE A 39 -5.06 -0.94 0.32
C ILE A 39 -5.94 0.30 0.36
N SER A 40 -5.36 1.45 0.02
CA SER A 40 -6.10 2.70 -0.12
C SER A 40 -6.82 2.76 -1.47
N PRO A 41 -8.05 3.32 -1.52
CA PRO A 41 -8.68 3.61 -2.82
C PRO A 41 -7.81 4.50 -3.70
N LEU A 42 -6.98 5.38 -3.13
CA LEU A 42 -6.08 6.24 -3.91
C LEU A 42 -4.95 5.45 -4.55
N SER A 43 -4.50 4.36 -3.94
CA SER A 43 -3.54 3.45 -4.57
C SER A 43 -4.16 2.76 -5.79
N VAL A 44 -5.41 2.37 -5.69
CA VAL A 44 -6.17 1.83 -6.82
C VAL A 44 -6.25 2.87 -7.94
N SER A 45 -6.63 4.11 -7.61
CA SER A 45 -6.72 5.20 -8.59
C SER A 45 -5.39 5.43 -9.30
N LYS A 46 -4.29 5.39 -8.56
CA LYS A 46 -2.97 5.62 -9.13
C LYS A 46 -2.59 4.54 -10.13
N ILE A 47 -2.89 3.28 -9.83
CA ILE A 47 -2.65 2.17 -10.76
C ILE A 47 -3.50 2.33 -12.03
N TRP A 48 -4.80 2.65 -11.87
CA TRP A 48 -5.70 2.82 -13.00
C TRP A 48 -5.38 4.03 -13.87
N SER A 49 -4.66 5.01 -13.34
CA SER A 49 -4.28 6.21 -14.08
C SER A 49 -3.10 6.01 -15.03
N SER A 50 -2.44 4.86 -15.00
CA SER A 50 -1.29 4.59 -15.86
C SER A 50 -1.68 4.60 -17.33
N GLN A 51 -0.84 5.25 -18.17
CA GLN A 51 -1.06 5.33 -19.62
C GLN A 51 -1.00 3.96 -20.30
N ASP A 52 -0.26 3.01 -19.69
CA ASP A 52 -0.08 1.66 -20.21
C ASP A 52 -1.14 0.68 -19.71
N PHE A 53 -2.15 1.19 -18.99
CA PHE A 53 -3.17 0.35 -18.36
C PHE A 53 -4.09 -0.22 -19.42
N ASP A 54 -4.06 -1.53 -19.61
CA ASP A 54 -4.88 -2.23 -20.58
C ASP A 54 -5.87 -3.17 -19.89
N ARG A 55 -6.72 -3.83 -20.71
CA ARG A 55 -7.74 -4.73 -20.16
C ARG A 55 -7.16 -5.93 -19.45
N LYS A 56 -6.03 -6.45 -19.92
CA LYS A 56 -5.35 -7.57 -19.26
C LYS A 56 -4.86 -7.15 -17.87
N SER A 57 -4.30 -5.95 -17.76
CA SER A 57 -3.88 -5.38 -16.48
C SER A 57 -5.07 -5.20 -15.55
N GLU A 58 -6.18 -4.68 -16.07
CA GLU A 58 -7.40 -4.48 -15.30
C GLU A 58 -7.91 -5.79 -14.70
N ILE A 59 -8.01 -6.83 -15.51
CA ILE A 59 -8.46 -8.14 -15.03
C ILE A 59 -7.53 -8.68 -13.94
N GLY A 60 -6.22 -8.56 -14.15
CA GLY A 60 -5.24 -9.03 -13.18
C GLY A 60 -5.33 -8.31 -11.84
N TYR A 61 -5.43 -6.97 -11.86
CA TYR A 61 -5.54 -6.20 -10.62
C TYR A 61 -6.86 -6.41 -9.92
N LEU A 62 -7.98 -6.52 -10.66
CA LEU A 62 -9.28 -6.81 -10.04
C LEU A 62 -9.27 -8.15 -9.33
N SER A 63 -8.58 -9.14 -9.91
CA SER A 63 -8.43 -10.46 -9.27
C SER A 63 -7.64 -10.36 -7.97
N LEU A 64 -6.56 -9.57 -7.95
CA LEU A 64 -5.77 -9.37 -6.74
C LEU A 64 -6.56 -8.64 -5.65
N LEU A 65 -7.38 -7.66 -6.04
CA LEU A 65 -8.16 -6.89 -5.07
C LEU A 65 -9.14 -7.76 -4.28
N GLU A 66 -9.54 -8.91 -4.80
CA GLU A 66 -10.39 -9.84 -4.07
C GLU A 66 -9.71 -10.42 -2.82
N PHE A 67 -8.39 -10.39 -2.77
CA PHE A 67 -7.60 -10.88 -1.63
C PHE A 67 -7.13 -9.75 -0.73
N MET A 68 -7.66 -8.54 -0.91
CA MET A 68 -7.28 -7.37 -0.13
C MET A 68 -8.49 -6.70 0.49
N THR A 69 -8.26 -5.94 1.56
CA THR A 69 -9.29 -5.10 2.16
C THR A 69 -9.04 -3.67 1.72
N VAL A 70 -10.04 -3.04 1.12
CA VAL A 70 -9.95 -1.63 0.73
C VAL A 70 -10.33 -0.77 1.93
N SER A 71 -9.41 0.10 2.36
CA SER A 71 -9.66 1.01 3.47
C SER A 71 -10.60 2.13 3.03
N PRO A 72 -11.69 2.39 3.76
CA PRO A 72 -12.58 3.48 3.40
C PRO A 72 -11.89 4.84 3.55
N THR A 73 -12.22 5.78 2.68
CA THR A 73 -11.76 7.16 2.80
C THR A 73 -12.86 7.98 3.48
N ASP A 74 -12.81 8.05 4.81
CA ASP A 74 -13.73 8.84 5.60
C ASP A 74 -13.17 10.24 5.88
N VAL A 75 -13.93 11.07 6.60
CA VAL A 75 -13.52 12.45 6.88
C VAL A 75 -12.28 12.49 7.76
N GLU A 76 -12.18 11.58 8.73
CA GLU A 76 -11.01 11.52 9.61
C GLU A 76 -9.74 11.23 8.80
N THR A 77 -9.78 10.22 7.96
CA THR A 77 -8.64 9.86 7.11
C THR A 77 -8.31 10.98 6.14
N ALA A 78 -9.32 11.61 5.53
CA ALA A 78 -9.12 12.68 4.57
C ALA A 78 -8.50 13.92 5.21
N THR A 79 -8.93 14.30 6.41
CA THR A 79 -8.38 15.47 7.10
C THR A 79 -6.94 15.25 7.54
N LYS A 80 -6.61 14.05 8.00
CA LYS A 80 -5.22 13.69 8.35
C LYS A 80 -4.33 13.64 7.12
N THR A 81 -4.86 13.17 5.99
CA THR A 81 -4.15 13.17 4.71
C THR A 81 -3.79 14.60 4.29
N GLY A 82 -4.76 15.50 4.35
CA GLY A 82 -4.55 16.91 4.02
C GLY A 82 -3.54 17.59 4.93
N HIS A 83 -3.60 17.30 6.22
CA HIS A 83 -2.64 17.80 7.20
C HIS A 83 -1.21 17.35 6.89
N THR A 84 -1.02 16.08 6.57
CA THR A 84 0.29 15.53 6.19
C THR A 84 0.84 16.22 4.95
N LEU A 85 0.00 16.44 3.93
CA LEU A 85 0.41 17.15 2.71
C LEU A 85 0.85 18.57 3.01
N ARG A 86 0.10 19.27 3.85
CA ARG A 86 0.40 20.66 4.20
C ARG A 86 1.72 20.78 4.95
N GLU A 87 1.98 19.87 5.89
CA GLU A 87 3.22 19.87 6.66
C GLU A 87 4.44 19.49 5.83
N ASN A 88 4.23 18.79 4.71
CA ASN A 88 5.31 18.31 3.84
C ASN A 88 5.26 18.95 2.45
N SER A 89 4.75 20.17 2.36
CA SER A 89 4.50 20.85 1.09
C SER A 89 5.76 21.11 0.26
N THR A 90 6.93 21.11 0.88
CA THR A 90 8.21 21.28 0.17
C THR A 90 8.79 19.97 -0.37
N ASN A 91 8.24 18.83 0.03
CA ASN A 91 8.72 17.52 -0.41
C ASN A 91 7.87 17.05 -1.59
N ILE A 92 8.41 17.19 -2.81
CA ILE A 92 7.68 16.86 -4.05
C ILE A 92 7.44 15.36 -4.21
N ASN A 93 8.11 14.52 -3.43
CA ASN A 93 7.94 13.05 -3.50
C ASN A 93 6.73 12.57 -2.70
N ILE A 94 6.15 13.43 -1.86
CA ILE A 94 4.99 13.09 -1.05
C ILE A 94 3.75 13.55 -1.80
N ASP A 95 3.10 12.61 -2.48
CA ASP A 95 1.85 12.87 -3.20
C ASP A 95 0.63 12.53 -2.32
N LEU A 96 -0.56 12.71 -2.89
CA LEU A 96 -1.81 12.46 -2.19
C LEU A 96 -1.90 11.01 -1.71
N GLU A 97 -1.45 10.06 -2.52
CA GLU A 97 -1.46 8.65 -2.16
C GLU A 97 -0.58 8.39 -0.93
N ALA A 98 0.67 8.86 -0.96
CA ALA A 98 1.60 8.64 0.14
C ALA A 98 1.06 9.21 1.45
N ALA A 99 0.52 10.44 1.41
CA ALA A 99 -0.06 11.08 2.59
C ALA A 99 -1.27 10.30 3.12
N ASN A 100 -2.10 9.78 2.21
CA ASN A 100 -3.28 9.00 2.59
C ASN A 100 -2.88 7.68 3.25
N ILE A 101 -1.88 7.00 2.71
CA ILE A 101 -1.37 5.74 3.28
C ILE A 101 -0.83 5.96 4.69
N VAL A 102 -0.08 7.03 4.90
CA VAL A 102 0.43 7.37 6.24
C VAL A 102 -0.74 7.60 7.22
N ALA A 103 -1.78 8.30 6.78
CA ALA A 103 -2.97 8.50 7.60
C ALA A 103 -3.64 7.17 7.98
N ILE A 104 -3.79 6.27 7.02
CA ILE A 104 -4.37 4.95 7.25
C ILE A 104 -3.54 4.16 8.27
N CYS A 105 -2.23 4.16 8.11
CA CYS A 105 -1.34 3.44 9.02
C CYS A 105 -1.41 4.01 10.44
N ASN A 106 -1.45 5.33 10.58
CA ASN A 106 -1.53 5.98 11.89
C ASN A 106 -2.86 5.73 12.59
N ILE A 107 -3.96 5.71 11.85
CA ILE A 107 -5.29 5.45 12.41
C ILE A 107 -5.44 3.99 12.79
N SER A 108 -5.01 3.07 11.92
CA SER A 108 -5.20 1.63 12.10
C SER A 108 -4.17 0.98 13.01
N GLY A 109 -2.99 1.59 13.13
CA GLY A 109 -1.87 1.00 13.87
C GLY A 109 -1.14 -0.11 13.12
N HIS A 110 -1.46 -0.33 11.84
CA HIS A 110 -0.81 -1.37 11.04
C HIS A 110 0.48 -0.86 10.37
N PRO A 111 1.46 -1.75 10.14
CA PRO A 111 2.69 -1.39 9.44
C PRO A 111 2.46 -1.10 7.97
N LEU A 112 3.39 -0.34 7.39
CA LEU A 112 3.40 -0.02 5.98
C LEU A 112 4.41 -0.91 5.26
N VAL A 113 3.97 -1.55 4.17
CA VAL A 113 4.84 -2.32 3.27
C VAL A 113 4.91 -1.60 1.93
N THR A 114 6.12 -1.33 1.46
CA THR A 114 6.36 -0.57 0.24
C THR A 114 7.65 -1.04 -0.42
N THR A 115 7.80 -0.80 -1.73
CA THR A 115 9.08 -1.06 -2.39
C THR A 115 10.09 0.07 -2.16
N LYS A 116 9.65 1.19 -1.57
CA LYS A 116 10.48 2.37 -1.34
C LYS A 116 10.35 2.87 0.10
N PRO A 117 10.84 2.11 1.09
CA PRO A 117 10.71 2.52 2.50
C PRO A 117 11.28 3.91 2.78
N GLU A 118 12.36 4.29 2.09
CA GLU A 118 13.01 5.59 2.27
C GLU A 118 12.13 6.79 1.93
N LEU A 119 11.12 6.59 1.08
CA LEU A 119 10.16 7.64 0.75
C LEU A 119 9.40 8.12 1.99
N TYR A 120 9.21 7.23 2.95
CA TYR A 120 8.40 7.47 4.14
C TYR A 120 9.22 7.78 5.40
N ASP A 121 10.55 7.88 5.29
CA ASP A 121 11.43 8.03 6.45
C ASP A 121 11.03 9.15 7.40
N ASP A 122 10.65 10.32 6.86
CA ASP A 122 10.26 11.48 7.66
C ASP A 122 8.77 11.52 8.00
N LEU A 123 7.99 10.57 7.50
CA LEU A 123 6.52 10.57 7.62
C LEU A 123 6.00 9.48 8.52
N PHE A 124 6.60 8.31 8.49
CA PHE A 124 6.07 7.13 9.15
C PHE A 124 7.21 6.23 9.57
N ASP A 125 7.27 5.96 10.87
CA ASP A 125 8.29 5.10 11.44
C ASP A 125 7.92 3.64 11.20
N GLY A 126 8.87 2.86 10.68
CA GLY A 126 8.69 1.42 10.51
C GLY A 126 8.13 0.98 9.17
N ALA A 127 8.25 1.79 8.11
CA ALA A 127 7.97 1.31 6.75
C ALA A 127 8.99 0.22 6.38
N ILE A 128 8.50 -0.89 5.84
CA ILE A 128 9.34 -2.06 5.52
C ILE A 128 9.10 -2.50 4.07
N ASN A 129 10.01 -3.28 3.52
CA ASN A 129 9.84 -3.84 2.18
C ASN A 129 9.09 -5.18 2.23
N CYS A 130 8.75 -5.71 1.05
CA CYS A 130 7.96 -6.93 0.95
C CYS A 130 8.67 -8.15 1.58
N GLU A 131 9.98 -8.25 1.41
CA GLU A 131 10.75 -9.38 1.95
C GLU A 131 10.75 -9.37 3.48
N GLU A 132 10.90 -8.19 4.08
CA GLU A 132 10.83 -8.05 5.53
C GLU A 132 9.45 -8.42 6.05
N ALA A 133 8.39 -8.05 5.32
CA ALA A 133 7.02 -8.39 5.71
C ALA A 133 6.80 -9.90 5.66
N VAL A 134 7.26 -10.57 4.62
CA VAL A 134 7.14 -12.03 4.50
C VAL A 134 7.91 -12.72 5.62
N ASN A 135 9.09 -12.22 5.96
CA ASN A 135 9.90 -12.81 7.04
C ASN A 135 9.22 -12.72 8.41
N LYS A 136 8.37 -11.74 8.63
CA LYS A 136 7.63 -11.61 9.88
C LYS A 136 6.55 -12.68 10.06
N LEU A 137 6.20 -13.41 8.99
CA LEU A 137 5.20 -14.48 9.05
C LEU A 137 5.80 -15.81 9.52
N ASN A 138 7.10 -15.90 9.57
CA ASN A 138 7.81 -17.12 9.95
C ASN A 138 8.20 -17.16 11.42
#